data_b7e211a9b0d71bb7913afce355cca25c
#
_entry.id   b7e211a9b0d71bb7913afce355cca25c
#
_cell.length_a   1.000
_cell.length_b   1.000
_cell.length_c   1.000
_cell.angle_alpha   90.00
_cell.angle_beta   90.00
_cell.angle_gamma   90.00
#
_symmetry.space_group_name_H-M   'P 1'
#
loop_
_entity.id
_entity.type
_entity.pdbx_description
1 polymer ?
#
loop_
_entity_poly.entity_id
_entity_poly.type
_entity_poly.pdbx_seq_one_letter_code
_entity_poly.pdbx_strand_id
1 'polypeptide(L)'
;ASIDGTKVTVTAEANSTTSDIKQTLKVTLTNGNSIDIPIIVEAPSSGNETVISVDFTIADNYPSTFPKLSANKQVDAQTFSFGGYDFVFAGSTGNGYYQAMDKGTPYILTGKQGAYIELPAITEKKLTKVTATTRNGASKKVTVSIVDTNNNEVTGGAAILWAQENEQLEYVYNLSGTSTNTKYRIYIANGNNAQFVNLELIYE
;
A
#
# COMPACT_ATOMS: atom_id res chain seq x y z
N ALA A 1 14.27 -28.09 -3.11
CA ALA A 1 14.83 -27.36 -1.96
C ALA A 1 16.22 -27.89 -1.64
N SER A 2 17.11 -27.06 -1.15
CA SER A 2 18.45 -27.44 -0.66
C SER A 2 18.65 -26.87 0.75
N ILE A 3 19.53 -27.53 1.52
CA ILE A 3 19.88 -27.11 2.89
C ILE A 3 21.37 -26.84 2.92
N ASP A 4 21.75 -25.67 3.44
CA ASP A 4 23.12 -25.27 3.71
C ASP A 4 23.19 -24.74 5.16
N GLY A 5 23.73 -25.55 6.06
CA GLY A 5 23.76 -25.26 7.49
C GLY A 5 22.37 -25.01 8.08
N THR A 6 22.10 -23.78 8.50
CA THR A 6 20.80 -23.34 9.06
C THR A 6 19.86 -22.73 8.03
N LYS A 7 20.27 -22.64 6.76
CA LYS A 7 19.50 -22.00 5.69
C LYS A 7 18.84 -23.06 4.80
N VAL A 8 17.52 -22.98 4.67
CA VAL A 8 16.75 -23.75 3.68
C VAL A 8 16.48 -22.84 2.49
N THR A 9 16.94 -23.23 1.30
CA THR A 9 16.65 -22.52 0.05
C THR A 9 15.60 -23.31 -0.73
N VAL A 10 14.50 -22.66 -1.06
CA VAL A 10 13.45 -23.22 -1.92
C VAL A 10 13.47 -22.46 -3.24
N THR A 11 13.61 -23.19 -4.34
CA THR A 11 13.50 -22.65 -5.69
C THR A 11 12.24 -23.23 -6.31
N ALA A 12 11.38 -22.39 -6.83
CA ALA A 12 10.21 -22.78 -7.61
C ALA A 12 10.36 -22.28 -9.05
N GLU A 13 9.84 -23.04 -9.99
CA GLU A 13 9.65 -22.56 -11.37
C GLU A 13 8.50 -21.55 -11.41
N ALA A 14 8.48 -20.70 -12.44
CA ALA A 14 7.39 -19.75 -12.63
C ALA A 14 6.07 -20.52 -12.79
N ASN A 15 5.04 -20.04 -12.10
CA ASN A 15 3.71 -20.61 -12.24
C ASN A 15 3.12 -20.17 -13.60
N SER A 16 2.84 -21.13 -14.47
CA SER A 16 2.24 -20.90 -15.78
C SER A 16 0.72 -21.14 -15.82
N THR A 17 0.11 -21.41 -14.66
CA THR A 17 -1.33 -21.66 -14.53
C THR A 17 -2.09 -20.38 -14.18
N THR A 18 -3.41 -20.40 -14.32
CA THR A 18 -4.29 -19.26 -13.96
C THR A 18 -4.64 -19.20 -12.47
N SER A 19 -4.08 -20.11 -11.66
CA SER A 19 -4.34 -20.15 -10.20
C SER A 19 -3.04 -20.35 -9.44
N ASP A 20 -2.97 -19.86 -8.23
CA ASP A 20 -1.85 -20.06 -7.34
C ASP A 20 -1.58 -21.55 -7.10
N ILE A 21 -0.31 -21.93 -7.17
CA ILE A 21 0.13 -23.27 -6.76
C ILE A 21 0.46 -23.21 -5.28
N LYS A 22 -0.28 -23.97 -4.47
CA LYS A 22 -0.07 -24.06 -3.02
C LYS A 22 0.57 -25.40 -2.69
N GLN A 23 1.70 -25.38 -2.02
CA GLN A 23 2.45 -26.54 -1.58
C GLN A 23 2.88 -26.37 -0.12
N THR A 24 3.18 -27.49 0.54
CA THR A 24 3.74 -27.47 1.88
C THR A 24 5.14 -28.08 1.87
N LEU A 25 6.13 -27.30 2.28
CA LEU A 25 7.47 -27.81 2.54
C LEU A 25 7.54 -28.35 3.98
N LYS A 26 7.72 -29.64 4.14
CA LYS A 26 7.97 -30.26 5.45
C LYS A 26 9.47 -30.30 5.73
N VAL A 27 9.91 -29.60 6.76
CA VAL A 27 11.28 -29.65 7.26
C VAL A 27 11.32 -30.56 8.49
N THR A 28 12.07 -31.67 8.44
CA THR A 28 12.21 -32.59 9.56
C THR A 28 13.62 -32.51 10.13
N LEU A 29 13.72 -32.29 11.43
CA LEU A 29 14.97 -32.25 12.16
C LEU A 29 15.46 -33.68 12.48
N THR A 30 16.75 -33.83 12.76
CA THR A 30 17.37 -35.09 13.13
C THR A 30 16.78 -35.72 14.40
N ASN A 31 16.15 -34.95 15.27
CA ASN A 31 15.44 -35.38 16.46
C ASN A 31 13.99 -35.88 16.18
N GLY A 32 13.57 -35.90 14.92
CA GLY A 32 12.24 -36.36 14.49
C GLY A 32 11.15 -35.25 14.51
N ASN A 33 11.43 -34.08 15.05
CA ASN A 33 10.48 -32.95 15.00
C ASN A 33 10.37 -32.39 13.57
N SER A 34 9.20 -31.98 13.17
CA SER A 34 8.99 -31.36 11.86
C SER A 34 8.17 -30.09 11.95
N ILE A 35 8.41 -29.22 10.97
CA ILE A 35 7.67 -27.98 10.77
C ILE A 35 7.16 -27.95 9.33
N ASP A 36 5.91 -27.56 9.15
CA ASP A 36 5.30 -27.41 7.85
C ASP A 36 5.32 -25.93 7.46
N ILE A 37 5.94 -25.62 6.32
CA ILE A 37 6.07 -24.26 5.79
C ILE A 37 5.20 -24.18 4.53
N PRO A 38 4.13 -23.38 4.52
CA PRO A 38 3.35 -23.17 3.31
C PRO A 38 4.16 -22.40 2.27
N ILE A 39 4.18 -22.90 1.05
CA ILE A 39 4.79 -22.27 -0.12
C ILE A 39 3.66 -21.94 -1.10
N ILE A 40 3.59 -20.68 -1.53
CA ILE A 40 2.67 -20.24 -2.57
C ILE A 40 3.50 -19.73 -3.74
N VAL A 41 3.27 -20.28 -4.93
CA VAL A 41 3.77 -19.74 -6.19
C VAL A 41 2.57 -19.10 -6.88
N GLU A 42 2.54 -17.80 -6.85
CA GLU A 42 1.43 -17.03 -7.41
C GLU A 42 1.26 -17.28 -8.91
N ALA A 43 0.00 -17.28 -9.38
CA ALA A 43 -0.28 -17.31 -10.81
C ALA A 43 0.30 -16.06 -11.48
N PRO A 44 0.76 -16.13 -12.74
CA PRO A 44 1.11 -14.93 -13.47
C PRO A 44 -0.11 -14.02 -13.53
N SER A 45 0.09 -12.73 -13.30
CA SER A 45 -0.97 -11.75 -13.50
C SER A 45 -1.51 -11.88 -14.92
N SER A 46 -2.81 -11.96 -15.06
CA SER A 46 -3.46 -12.00 -16.39
C SER A 46 -3.02 -10.74 -17.15
N GLY A 47 -2.63 -10.85 -18.42
CA GLY A 47 -2.05 -9.77 -19.22
C GLY A 47 -2.95 -8.52 -19.42
N ASN A 48 -3.94 -8.34 -18.58
CA ASN A 48 -4.85 -7.20 -18.53
C ASN A 48 -4.70 -6.36 -17.26
N GLU A 49 -3.60 -6.51 -16.51
CA GLU A 49 -3.30 -5.74 -15.31
C GLU A 49 -2.98 -4.27 -15.65
N THR A 50 -3.49 -3.34 -14.83
CA THR A 50 -3.07 -1.94 -14.84
C THR A 50 -2.35 -1.64 -13.55
N VAL A 51 -1.07 -1.26 -13.63
CA VAL A 51 -0.27 -0.85 -12.49
C VAL A 51 -0.17 0.67 -12.49
N ILE A 52 -0.54 1.30 -11.38
CA ILE A 52 -0.33 2.72 -11.13
C ILE A 52 0.73 2.81 -10.02
N SER A 53 1.88 3.40 -10.33
CA SER A 53 2.95 3.63 -9.35
C SER A 53 3.22 5.13 -9.26
N VAL A 54 3.24 5.65 -8.02
CA VAL A 54 3.55 7.05 -7.74
C VAL A 54 4.70 7.12 -6.75
N ASP A 55 5.83 7.63 -7.21
CA ASP A 55 6.99 7.93 -6.37
C ASP A 55 6.90 9.39 -5.86
N PHE A 56 6.65 9.53 -4.57
CA PHE A 56 6.55 10.83 -3.90
C PHE A 56 7.90 11.39 -3.45
N THR A 57 9.00 10.70 -3.70
CA THR A 57 10.36 11.23 -3.44
C THR A 57 10.84 12.17 -4.55
N ILE A 58 10.12 12.22 -5.66
CA ILE A 58 10.43 13.03 -6.82
C ILE A 58 9.55 14.28 -6.81
N ALA A 59 10.16 15.46 -6.66
CA ALA A 59 9.44 16.73 -6.55
C ALA A 59 8.57 17.05 -7.79
N ASP A 60 9.03 16.65 -8.97
CA ASP A 60 8.34 16.91 -10.24
C ASP A 60 7.09 16.02 -10.45
N ASN A 61 6.94 14.96 -9.64
CA ASN A 61 5.72 14.14 -9.66
C ASN A 61 4.52 14.83 -8.99
N TYR A 62 4.76 15.90 -8.21
CA TYR A 62 3.67 16.63 -7.57
C TYR A 62 3.06 17.67 -8.51
N PRO A 63 1.72 17.70 -8.63
CA PRO A 63 1.04 18.81 -9.31
C PRO A 63 1.44 20.14 -8.71
N SER A 64 1.58 21.19 -9.52
CA SER A 64 1.98 22.53 -9.07
C SER A 64 1.05 23.11 -7.99
N THR A 65 -0.22 22.69 -8.01
CA THR A 65 -1.27 23.10 -7.06
C THR A 65 -1.29 22.28 -5.78
N PHE A 66 -0.52 21.17 -5.70
CA PHE A 66 -0.47 20.35 -4.50
C PHE A 66 0.14 21.15 -3.34
N PRO A 67 -0.50 21.15 -2.13
CA PRO A 67 -0.04 21.96 -1.02
C PRO A 67 1.39 21.56 -0.61
N LYS A 68 2.27 22.54 -0.55
CA LYS A 68 3.66 22.37 -0.13
C LYS A 68 3.82 23.04 1.23
N LEU A 69 4.51 22.36 2.14
CA LEU A 69 4.78 22.82 3.50
C LEU A 69 3.53 22.86 4.40
N SER A 70 3.77 22.70 5.69
CA SER A 70 2.74 22.70 6.74
C SER A 70 1.89 23.98 6.78
N ALA A 71 2.46 25.12 6.37
CA ALA A 71 1.74 26.41 6.35
C ALA A 71 0.58 26.43 5.32
N ASN A 72 0.70 25.64 4.26
CA ASN A 72 -0.26 25.58 3.15
C ASN A 72 -1.08 24.28 3.14
N LYS A 73 -1.01 23.49 4.23
CA LYS A 73 -1.76 22.24 4.35
C LYS A 73 -3.25 22.45 4.05
N GLN A 74 -3.82 21.50 3.32
CA GLN A 74 -5.25 21.52 2.99
C GLN A 74 -5.98 20.47 3.83
N VAL A 75 -7.19 20.81 4.27
CA VAL A 75 -8.09 19.92 5.01
C VAL A 75 -9.22 19.42 4.12
N ASP A 76 -9.76 20.31 3.28
CA ASP A 76 -10.86 19.99 2.39
C ASP A 76 -10.45 19.01 1.31
N ALA A 77 -11.39 18.19 0.88
CA ALA A 77 -11.17 17.23 -0.18
C ALA A 77 -10.87 17.94 -1.51
N GLN A 78 -9.73 17.62 -2.12
CA GLN A 78 -9.31 18.14 -3.42
C GLN A 78 -8.72 17.05 -4.30
N THR A 79 -8.94 17.19 -5.60
CA THR A 79 -8.44 16.25 -6.61
C THR A 79 -7.08 16.72 -7.14
N PHE A 80 -6.14 15.80 -7.22
CA PHE A 80 -4.82 15.99 -7.81
C PHE A 80 -4.47 14.84 -8.73
N SER A 81 -3.85 15.14 -9.86
CA SER A 81 -3.41 14.11 -10.81
C SER A 81 -1.96 13.73 -10.56
N PHE A 82 -1.72 12.44 -10.31
CA PHE A 82 -0.40 11.85 -10.20
C PHE A 82 -0.25 10.75 -11.25
N GLY A 83 0.79 10.83 -12.07
CA GLY A 83 1.03 9.85 -13.13
C GLY A 83 -0.11 9.74 -14.17
N GLY A 84 -0.91 10.82 -14.33
CA GLY A 84 -2.07 10.84 -15.23
C GLY A 84 -3.37 10.29 -14.62
N TYR A 85 -3.39 9.94 -13.32
CA TYR A 85 -4.55 9.44 -12.61
C TYR A 85 -4.99 10.39 -11.49
N ASP A 86 -6.29 10.56 -11.33
CA ASP A 86 -6.88 11.47 -10.36
C ASP A 86 -7.07 10.80 -8.99
N PHE A 87 -6.43 11.37 -7.98
CA PHE A 87 -6.57 11.02 -6.57
C PHE A 87 -7.28 12.15 -5.82
N VAL A 88 -8.16 11.83 -4.87
CA VAL A 88 -8.73 12.82 -3.98
C VAL A 88 -8.05 12.73 -2.61
N PHE A 89 -7.45 13.81 -2.17
CA PHE A 89 -6.87 13.93 -0.84
C PHE A 89 -7.82 14.70 0.07
N ALA A 90 -8.07 14.18 1.26
CA ALA A 90 -8.83 14.86 2.30
C ALA A 90 -8.10 14.76 3.63
N GLY A 91 -8.02 15.88 4.32
CA GLY A 91 -7.54 15.96 5.69
C GLY A 91 -8.63 15.57 6.69
N SER A 92 -8.31 15.72 7.97
CA SER A 92 -9.27 15.64 9.07
C SER A 92 -9.27 16.95 9.84
N THR A 93 -10.23 17.14 10.76
CA THR A 93 -10.40 18.41 11.48
C THR A 93 -9.06 18.96 12.02
N GLY A 94 -8.64 20.10 11.49
CA GLY A 94 -7.39 20.79 11.86
C GLY A 94 -6.09 20.10 11.40
N ASN A 95 -6.16 18.94 10.74
CA ASN A 95 -5.00 18.18 10.29
C ASN A 95 -5.08 17.97 8.78
N GLY A 96 -4.36 18.78 8.04
CA GLY A 96 -4.33 18.71 6.58
C GLY A 96 -3.25 17.77 6.03
N TYR A 97 -3.33 17.56 4.73
CA TYR A 97 -2.32 16.87 3.93
C TYR A 97 -1.43 17.89 3.21
N TYR A 98 -0.21 17.52 2.93
CA TYR A 98 0.75 18.33 2.16
C TYR A 98 1.99 17.52 1.76
N GLN A 99 2.75 18.06 0.81
CA GLN A 99 4.11 17.62 0.52
C GLN A 99 5.03 18.10 1.64
N ALA A 100 5.58 17.19 2.39
CA ALA A 100 6.60 17.47 3.39
C ALA A 100 8.00 17.17 2.83
N MET A 101 9.04 17.61 3.52
CA MET A 101 10.44 17.41 3.11
C MET A 101 11.24 16.81 4.27
N ASP A 102 12.10 15.85 3.95
CA ASP A 102 13.12 15.37 4.86
C ASP A 102 14.48 15.39 4.17
N LYS A 103 15.40 16.22 4.67
CA LYS A 103 16.76 16.38 4.12
C LYS A 103 16.78 16.60 2.58
N GLY A 104 15.81 17.33 2.07
CA GLY A 104 15.69 17.62 0.65
C GLY A 104 14.87 16.60 -0.15
N THR A 105 14.44 15.50 0.44
CA THR A 105 13.58 14.49 -0.21
C THR A 105 12.13 14.72 0.15
N PRO A 106 11.23 14.91 -0.83
CA PRO A 106 9.81 15.06 -0.56
C PRO A 106 9.14 13.75 -0.17
N TYR A 107 8.01 13.85 0.50
CA TYR A 107 7.11 12.76 0.83
C TYR A 107 5.70 13.28 1.08
N ILE A 108 4.69 12.41 1.03
CA ILE A 108 3.33 12.74 1.43
C ILE A 108 3.21 12.65 2.95
N LEU A 109 2.67 13.70 3.56
CA LEU A 109 2.13 13.66 4.91
C LEU A 109 0.62 13.83 4.81
N THR A 110 -0.14 12.84 5.28
CA THR A 110 -1.61 12.89 5.32
C THR A 110 -2.10 13.61 6.57
N GLY A 111 -3.41 13.87 6.64
CA GLY A 111 -4.07 14.20 7.89
C GLY A 111 -4.00 13.06 8.92
N LYS A 112 -4.64 13.28 10.06
CA LYS A 112 -4.78 12.26 11.13
C LYS A 112 -6.05 11.43 10.92
N GLN A 113 -6.50 10.76 11.98
CA GLN A 113 -7.72 9.97 11.98
C GLN A 113 -8.87 10.67 11.25
N GLY A 114 -9.51 9.97 10.33
CA GLY A 114 -10.55 10.48 9.45
C GLY A 114 -10.05 11.05 8.12
N ALA A 115 -8.74 11.29 7.96
CA ALA A 115 -8.15 11.66 6.67
C ALA A 115 -8.12 10.47 5.72
N TYR A 116 -8.12 10.74 4.40
CA TYR A 116 -8.05 9.69 3.40
C TYR A 116 -7.39 10.16 2.10
N ILE A 117 -6.96 9.18 1.31
CA ILE A 117 -6.66 9.33 -0.10
C ILE A 117 -7.62 8.42 -0.86
N GLU A 118 -8.51 9.01 -1.66
CA GLU A 118 -9.40 8.25 -2.54
C GLU A 118 -8.64 7.92 -3.83
N LEU A 119 -8.63 6.64 -4.16
CA LEU A 119 -7.89 6.07 -5.27
C LEU A 119 -8.69 6.17 -6.56
N PRO A 120 -8.04 6.26 -7.73
CA PRO A 120 -8.73 6.30 -9.01
C PRO A 120 -9.56 5.03 -9.22
N ALA A 121 -10.68 5.15 -9.93
CA ALA A 121 -11.38 4.01 -10.51
C ALA A 121 -10.90 3.82 -11.94
N ILE A 122 -10.58 2.58 -12.31
CA ILE A 122 -10.19 2.22 -13.69
C ILE A 122 -11.34 1.51 -14.36
N THR A 123 -11.66 1.94 -15.57
CA THR A 123 -12.78 1.39 -16.36
C THR A 123 -12.64 -0.13 -16.53
N GLU A 124 -13.71 -0.84 -16.21
CA GLU A 124 -13.82 -2.31 -16.31
C GLU A 124 -12.85 -3.11 -15.45
N LYS A 125 -12.12 -2.45 -14.55
CA LYS A 125 -11.17 -3.09 -13.66
C LYS A 125 -11.54 -2.90 -12.19
N LYS A 126 -11.13 -3.85 -11.37
CA LYS A 126 -11.24 -3.80 -9.91
C LYS A 126 -9.84 -3.64 -9.29
N LEU A 127 -9.74 -2.89 -8.22
CA LEU A 127 -8.52 -2.75 -7.45
C LEU A 127 -8.26 -4.06 -6.69
N THR A 128 -7.14 -4.72 -6.95
CA THR A 128 -6.79 -6.00 -6.32
C THR A 128 -5.65 -5.90 -5.33
N LYS A 129 -4.80 -4.87 -5.47
CA LYS A 129 -3.68 -4.69 -4.53
C LYS A 129 -3.37 -3.22 -4.30
N VAL A 130 -3.06 -2.88 -3.07
CA VAL A 130 -2.49 -1.59 -2.66
C VAL A 130 -1.21 -1.84 -1.91
N THR A 131 -0.11 -1.26 -2.36
CA THR A 131 1.18 -1.27 -1.67
C THR A 131 1.58 0.16 -1.34
N ALA A 132 1.81 0.45 -0.07
CA ALA A 132 2.27 1.76 0.39
C ALA A 132 3.62 1.62 1.09
N THR A 133 4.62 2.39 0.68
CA THR A 133 5.93 2.41 1.30
C THR A 133 6.06 3.65 2.17
N THR A 134 6.37 3.45 3.46
CA THR A 134 6.49 4.55 4.41
C THR A 134 7.83 5.27 4.30
N ARG A 135 7.87 6.51 4.78
CA ARG A 135 9.11 7.26 4.93
C ARG A 135 9.98 6.66 6.04
N ASN A 136 11.29 6.65 5.84
CA ASN A 136 12.24 6.33 6.91
C ASN A 136 12.24 7.43 7.98
N GLY A 137 12.18 7.06 9.26
CA GLY A 137 12.28 7.98 10.40
C GLY A 137 10.99 8.75 10.72
N ALA A 138 9.84 8.32 10.24
CA ALA A 138 8.57 8.84 10.73
C ALA A 138 8.33 8.39 12.17
N SER A 139 8.26 9.32 13.11
CA SER A 139 8.31 9.05 14.56
C SER A 139 6.99 8.56 15.18
N LYS A 140 5.97 8.23 14.38
CA LYS A 140 4.62 7.99 14.93
C LYS A 140 3.89 6.85 14.25
N LYS A 141 3.23 6.05 15.08
CA LYS A 141 2.36 4.95 14.63
C LYS A 141 1.04 5.49 14.13
N VAL A 142 0.52 4.85 13.10
CA VAL A 142 -0.79 5.15 12.50
C VAL A 142 -1.46 3.85 12.08
N THR A 143 -2.77 3.76 12.24
CA THR A 143 -3.54 2.62 11.75
C THR A 143 -4.22 3.01 10.45
N VAL A 144 -4.00 2.24 9.40
CA VAL A 144 -4.49 2.50 8.04
C VAL A 144 -5.29 1.30 7.56
N SER A 145 -6.43 1.56 6.93
CA SER A 145 -7.26 0.55 6.27
C SER A 145 -7.59 0.95 4.84
N ILE A 146 -7.99 -0.04 4.03
CA ILE A 146 -8.60 0.22 2.73
C ILE A 146 -10.12 0.07 2.89
N VAL A 147 -10.84 1.12 2.55
CA VAL A 147 -12.29 1.22 2.74
C VAL A 147 -12.99 1.63 1.45
N ASP A 148 -14.31 1.41 1.40
CA ASP A 148 -15.17 2.01 0.38
C ASP A 148 -15.38 3.52 0.63
N THR A 149 -16.13 4.19 -0.24
CA THR A 149 -16.42 5.62 -0.11
C THR A 149 -17.34 5.97 1.07
N ASN A 150 -17.95 4.98 1.72
CA ASN A 150 -18.74 5.12 2.95
C ASN A 150 -17.92 4.80 4.22
N ASN A 151 -16.62 4.55 4.06
CA ASN A 151 -15.66 4.17 5.11
C ASN A 151 -15.92 2.77 5.72
N ASN A 152 -16.56 1.85 4.98
CA ASN A 152 -16.63 0.45 5.36
C ASN A 152 -15.38 -0.28 4.86
N GLU A 153 -14.77 -1.12 5.70
CA GLU A 153 -13.63 -1.94 5.30
C GLU A 153 -14.02 -2.90 4.19
N VAL A 154 -13.13 -3.04 3.20
CA VAL A 154 -13.26 -4.04 2.15
C VAL A 154 -12.50 -5.31 2.52
N THR A 155 -12.90 -6.45 1.98
CA THR A 155 -12.19 -7.72 2.25
C THR A 155 -10.75 -7.64 1.78
N GLY A 156 -9.81 -7.91 2.67
CA GLY A 156 -8.37 -7.73 2.47
C GLY A 156 -7.86 -6.32 2.79
N GLY A 157 -8.75 -5.36 3.08
CA GLY A 157 -8.41 -3.98 3.45
C GLY A 157 -8.39 -3.70 4.95
N ALA A 158 -8.42 -4.74 5.78
CA ALA A 158 -8.43 -4.58 7.24
C ALA A 158 -7.30 -3.69 7.76
N ALA A 159 -7.58 -2.99 8.85
CA ALA A 159 -6.68 -2.02 9.42
C ALA A 159 -5.32 -2.62 9.84
N ILE A 160 -4.24 -2.07 9.33
CA ILE A 160 -2.86 -2.43 9.67
C ILE A 160 -2.22 -1.28 10.44
N LEU A 161 -1.48 -1.61 11.51
CA LEU A 161 -0.67 -0.65 12.23
C LEU A 161 0.65 -0.40 11.47
N TRP A 162 0.81 0.79 10.93
CA TRP A 162 2.04 1.25 10.30
C TRP A 162 3.00 1.78 11.37
N ALA A 163 4.08 1.06 11.61
CA ALA A 163 5.05 1.41 12.64
C ALA A 163 5.93 2.62 12.26
N GLN A 164 6.25 2.79 11.01
CA GLN A 164 6.98 3.91 10.33
C GLN A 164 8.05 4.65 11.20
N GLU A 165 8.65 4.00 12.18
CA GLU A 165 9.48 4.71 13.17
C GLU A 165 10.95 4.84 12.77
N ASN A 166 11.62 3.77 12.41
CA ASN A 166 13.07 3.78 12.23
C ASN A 166 13.56 3.26 10.89
N GLU A 167 12.66 2.75 10.06
CA GLU A 167 12.98 2.18 8.77
C GLU A 167 11.86 2.43 7.78
N GLN A 168 12.19 2.34 6.51
CA GLN A 168 11.23 2.36 5.43
C GLN A 168 10.56 0.99 5.36
N LEU A 169 9.25 0.95 5.57
CA LEU A 169 8.46 -0.27 5.56
C LEU A 169 7.42 -0.24 4.44
N GLU A 170 7.18 -1.42 3.91
CA GLU A 170 6.14 -1.64 2.92
C GLU A 170 4.92 -2.30 3.56
N TYR A 171 3.74 -1.78 3.27
CA TYR A 171 2.46 -2.30 3.74
C TYR A 171 1.60 -2.68 2.55
N VAL A 172 1.20 -3.94 2.50
CA VAL A 172 0.49 -4.54 1.37
C VAL A 172 -0.91 -4.96 1.79
N TYR A 173 -1.89 -4.54 1.00
CA TYR A 173 -3.29 -4.96 1.10
C TYR A 173 -3.65 -5.75 -0.16
N ASN A 174 -3.92 -7.04 -0.01
CA ASN A 174 -4.43 -7.90 -1.07
C ASN A 174 -5.96 -7.94 -0.97
N LEU A 175 -6.63 -7.30 -1.93
CA LEU A 175 -8.06 -7.01 -1.87
C LEU A 175 -8.84 -8.05 -2.68
N SER A 176 -9.91 -8.60 -2.11
CA SER A 176 -10.81 -9.53 -2.81
C SER A 176 -12.27 -9.08 -2.82
N GLY A 177 -12.62 -8.09 -1.99
CA GLY A 177 -13.98 -7.54 -1.87
C GLY A 177 -14.25 -6.29 -2.70
N THR A 178 -13.45 -6.03 -3.73
CA THR A 178 -13.57 -4.86 -4.60
C THR A 178 -14.43 -5.12 -5.83
N SER A 179 -14.97 -4.04 -6.41
CA SER A 179 -15.80 -4.08 -7.62
C SER A 179 -15.17 -3.23 -8.72
N THR A 180 -15.53 -3.52 -9.97
CA THR A 180 -15.11 -2.73 -11.13
C THR A 180 -15.68 -1.30 -11.06
N ASN A 181 -14.98 -0.35 -11.67
CA ASN A 181 -15.41 1.06 -11.75
C ASN A 181 -15.67 1.72 -10.38
N THR A 182 -15.12 1.17 -9.30
CA THR A 182 -15.41 1.62 -7.93
C THR A 182 -14.18 2.27 -7.31
N LYS A 183 -14.39 3.37 -6.61
CA LYS A 183 -13.36 4.08 -5.86
C LYS A 183 -13.23 3.51 -4.46
N TYR A 184 -12.00 3.43 -3.98
CA TYR A 184 -11.66 3.01 -2.62
C TYR A 184 -10.75 4.05 -1.99
N ARG A 185 -10.58 3.99 -0.67
CA ARG A 185 -9.80 4.96 0.08
C ARG A 185 -8.72 4.27 0.90
N ILE A 186 -7.51 4.83 0.87
CA ILE A 186 -6.54 4.64 1.95
C ILE A 186 -7.02 5.54 3.09
N TYR A 187 -7.49 4.94 4.17
CA TYR A 187 -8.18 5.64 5.26
C TYR A 187 -7.37 5.59 6.54
N ILE A 188 -7.19 6.73 7.19
CA ILE A 188 -6.52 6.82 8.48
C ILE A 188 -7.53 6.47 9.59
N ALA A 189 -7.53 5.21 10.01
CA ALA A 189 -8.49 4.68 10.95
C ALA A 189 -8.22 5.15 12.39
N ASN A 190 -6.92 5.31 12.75
CA ASN A 190 -6.53 5.78 14.07
C ASN A 190 -5.11 6.35 14.08
N GLY A 191 -4.82 7.20 15.05
CA GLY A 191 -3.48 7.69 15.38
C GLY A 191 -3.07 8.94 14.62
N ASN A 192 -1.80 8.99 14.23
CA ASN A 192 -1.17 10.17 13.66
C ASN A 192 -1.25 10.22 12.12
N ASN A 193 -0.43 11.08 11.53
CA ASN A 193 -0.31 11.20 10.09
C ASN A 193 0.37 9.97 9.50
N ALA A 194 -0.15 9.44 8.41
CA ALA A 194 0.62 8.54 7.56
C ALA A 194 1.63 9.34 6.74
N GLN A 195 2.83 8.81 6.61
CA GLN A 195 3.94 9.45 5.89
C GLN A 195 4.52 8.42 4.93
N PHE A 196 4.33 8.59 3.64
CA PHE A 196 4.80 7.62 2.67
C PHE A 196 5.45 8.25 1.45
N VAL A 197 6.32 7.47 0.86
CA VAL A 197 7.20 7.85 -0.25
C VAL A 197 6.83 7.18 -1.55
N ASN A 198 6.10 6.05 -1.49
CA ASN A 198 5.65 5.35 -2.68
C ASN A 198 4.25 4.78 -2.48
N LEU A 199 3.48 4.74 -3.55
CA LEU A 199 2.17 4.10 -3.62
C LEU A 199 2.09 3.32 -4.94
N GLU A 200 1.78 2.03 -4.85
CA GLU A 200 1.50 1.18 -5.99
C GLU A 200 0.10 0.58 -5.89
N LEU A 201 -0.63 0.65 -6.98
CA LEU A 201 -1.99 0.12 -7.11
C LEU A 201 -2.03 -0.86 -8.27
N ILE A 202 -2.65 -2.02 -8.07
CA ILE A 202 -2.86 -3.02 -9.10
C ILE A 202 -4.35 -3.20 -9.34
N TYR A 203 -4.73 -3.13 -10.61
CA TYR A 203 -6.10 -3.30 -11.09
C TYR A 203 -6.17 -4.43 -12.12
N GLU A 204 -7.13 -5.33 -11.97
CA GLU A 204 -7.41 -6.46 -12.85
C GLU A 204 -8.83 -6.40 -13.46
#